data_ee3852a3fd3ab7acada4f736cbefc4c3
#
_entry.id   ee3852a3fd3ab7acada4f736cbefc4c3
#
_cell.length_a   1.000
_cell.length_b   1.000
_cell.length_c   1.000
_cell.angle_alpha   90.00
_cell.angle_beta   90.00
_cell.angle_gamma   90.00
#
_symmetry.space_group_name_H-M   'P 1'
#
loop_
_entity.id
_entity.type
_entity.pdbx_description
1 polymer ?
#
loop_
_entity_poly.entity_id
_entity_poly.type
_entity_poly.pdbx_seq_one_letter_code
_entity_poly.pdbx_strand_id
1 'polypeptide(L)'
;IFYPCIPYERCEFEGAGNHYNCPIVTSYGENIKNNVEQLTDLHINFQNPFLSFESEKILTDELVKVMTKENGISENEIRHASHLAFEELVATREDIKKKGEEVLQWMKENNKHGIVLAGRPYHVDPEINHGIPELITSYDIAVLSEDSVSHLEPINRPTIAMDQWMYHSRLYAAASFVRTQENLDMIQLNSFGCGLDAVTTD
;
A
#
# COMPACT_ATOMS: atom_id res chain seq x y z
N ILE A 1 18.22 -10.98 -9.21
CA ILE A 1 16.87 -10.43 -8.90
C ILE A 1 16.66 -10.54 -7.41
N PHE A 2 16.27 -9.43 -6.77
CA PHE A 2 15.86 -9.41 -5.37
C PHE A 2 14.35 -9.11 -5.30
N TYR A 3 13.55 -10.09 -4.86
CA TYR A 3 12.08 -10.02 -4.81
C TYR A 3 11.58 -10.63 -3.49
N PRO A 4 11.58 -9.87 -2.39
CA PRO A 4 11.23 -10.38 -1.07
C PRO A 4 9.74 -10.75 -0.95
N CYS A 5 9.47 -11.70 -0.07
CA CYS A 5 8.12 -12.02 0.41
C CYS A 5 7.84 -11.21 1.68
N ILE A 6 6.81 -10.37 1.67
CA ILE A 6 6.50 -9.47 2.80
C ILE A 6 5.17 -9.89 3.44
N PRO A 7 5.18 -10.68 4.52
CA PRO A 7 3.96 -11.11 5.20
C PRO A 7 3.36 -10.03 6.10
N TYR A 8 4.18 -9.14 6.67
CA TYR A 8 3.76 -8.16 7.67
C TYR A 8 4.14 -6.75 7.27
N GLU A 9 3.20 -5.84 7.47
CA GLU A 9 3.39 -4.40 7.38
C GLU A 9 3.36 -3.77 8.77
N ARG A 10 3.72 -2.50 8.90
CA ARG A 10 3.54 -1.77 10.14
C ARG A 10 2.07 -1.55 10.44
N CYS A 11 1.70 -1.54 11.72
CA CYS A 11 0.37 -1.18 12.16
C CYS A 11 0.14 0.32 11.95
N GLU A 12 -0.73 0.70 11.00
CA GLU A 12 -1.09 2.10 10.73
C GLU A 12 -2.36 2.52 11.48
N PHE A 13 -3.21 1.57 11.84
CA PHE A 13 -4.51 1.83 12.44
C PHE A 13 -4.63 1.14 13.80
N GLU A 14 -4.72 1.93 14.86
CA GLU A 14 -4.95 1.42 16.20
C GLU A 14 -6.29 0.66 16.26
N GLY A 15 -6.30 -0.51 16.90
CA GLY A 15 -7.47 -1.36 17.02
C GLY A 15 -7.75 -2.25 15.80
N ALA A 16 -6.92 -2.22 14.75
CA ALA A 16 -6.95 -3.25 13.71
C ALA A 16 -6.63 -4.62 14.30
N GLY A 17 -7.27 -5.68 13.81
CA GLY A 17 -7.05 -7.05 14.30
C GLY A 17 -5.67 -7.58 13.95
N ASN A 18 -5.08 -7.11 12.86
CA ASN A 18 -3.71 -7.38 12.42
C ASN A 18 -3.31 -6.42 11.28
N HIS A 19 -2.08 -6.59 10.77
CA HIS A 19 -1.51 -5.78 9.69
C HIS A 19 -0.78 -6.67 8.67
N TYR A 20 -1.39 -7.80 8.33
CA TYR A 20 -0.87 -8.71 7.31
C TYR A 20 -0.97 -8.12 5.90
N ASN A 21 -0.07 -8.57 5.04
CA ASN A 21 -0.29 -8.50 3.61
C ASN A 21 -1.18 -9.65 3.13
N CYS A 22 -1.80 -9.44 1.97
CA CYS A 22 -2.55 -10.50 1.31
C CYS A 22 -1.64 -11.72 1.06
N PRO A 23 -2.07 -12.95 1.40
CA PRO A 23 -1.29 -14.17 1.19
C PRO A 23 -0.81 -14.36 -0.25
N ILE A 24 -1.61 -13.94 -1.23
CA ILE A 24 -1.23 -13.99 -2.66
C ILE A 24 -0.04 -13.07 -2.93
N VAL A 25 -0.09 -11.82 -2.45
CA VAL A 25 1.01 -10.86 -2.61
C VAL A 25 2.26 -11.35 -1.90
N THR A 26 2.13 -11.86 -0.68
CA THR A 26 3.24 -12.43 0.10
C THR A 26 3.92 -13.57 -0.64
N SER A 27 3.17 -14.40 -1.38
CA SER A 27 3.70 -15.60 -2.04
C SER A 27 4.25 -15.38 -3.44
N TYR A 28 4.17 -14.18 -4.03
CA TYR A 28 4.63 -13.94 -5.42
C TYR A 28 6.10 -14.32 -5.64
N GLY A 29 6.99 -13.98 -4.72
CA GLY A 29 8.41 -14.35 -4.83
C GLY A 29 8.60 -15.86 -4.92
N GLU A 30 7.91 -16.62 -4.09
CA GLU A 30 7.93 -18.10 -4.10
C GLU A 30 7.30 -18.66 -5.38
N ASN A 31 6.16 -18.10 -5.81
CA ASN A 31 5.49 -18.55 -7.03
C ASN A 31 6.37 -18.32 -8.27
N ILE A 32 7.00 -17.17 -8.40
CA ILE A 32 7.91 -16.86 -9.51
C ILE A 32 9.09 -17.83 -9.49
N LYS A 33 9.75 -17.99 -8.34
CA LYS A 33 10.91 -18.86 -8.19
C LYS A 33 10.64 -20.31 -8.60
N ASN A 34 9.45 -20.82 -8.26
CA ASN A 34 9.11 -22.23 -8.45
C ASN A 34 8.44 -22.53 -9.82
N ASN A 35 7.97 -21.49 -10.56
CA ASN A 35 7.22 -21.70 -11.80
C ASN A 35 7.85 -21.07 -13.04
N VAL A 36 8.89 -20.24 -12.90
CA VAL A 36 9.58 -19.60 -14.04
C VAL A 36 10.85 -20.38 -14.33
N GLU A 37 10.78 -21.33 -15.30
CA GLU A 37 11.88 -22.22 -15.68
C GLU A 37 13.14 -21.44 -16.10
N GLN A 38 12.99 -20.29 -16.74
CA GLN A 38 14.11 -19.43 -17.17
C GLN A 38 15.02 -19.00 -16.02
N LEU A 39 14.54 -18.93 -14.80
CA LEU A 39 15.38 -18.62 -13.64
C LEU A 39 16.43 -19.70 -13.40
N THR A 40 16.04 -20.96 -13.60
CA THR A 40 16.93 -22.12 -13.48
C THR A 40 17.81 -22.27 -14.71
N ASP A 41 17.21 -22.25 -15.90
CA ASP A 41 17.90 -22.51 -17.18
C ASP A 41 19.00 -21.45 -17.47
N LEU A 42 18.76 -20.21 -17.12
CA LEU A 42 19.70 -19.10 -17.29
C LEU A 42 20.56 -18.85 -16.05
N HIS A 43 20.47 -19.69 -15.02
CA HIS A 43 21.21 -19.56 -13.76
C HIS A 43 21.08 -18.18 -13.12
N ILE A 44 19.86 -17.59 -13.15
CA ILE A 44 19.61 -16.28 -12.57
C ILE A 44 19.63 -16.38 -11.04
N ASN A 45 20.46 -15.54 -10.39
CA ASN A 45 20.41 -15.39 -8.93
C ASN A 45 19.10 -14.70 -8.53
N PHE A 46 18.13 -15.50 -8.07
CA PHE A 46 16.82 -15.04 -7.63
C PHE A 46 16.71 -15.20 -6.11
N GLN A 47 16.71 -14.07 -5.40
CA GLN A 47 16.64 -13.99 -3.95
C GLN A 47 15.24 -13.53 -3.53
N ASN A 48 14.55 -14.35 -2.76
CA ASN A 48 13.18 -14.11 -2.30
C ASN A 48 13.04 -14.32 -0.77
N PRO A 49 13.83 -13.61 0.04
CA PRO A 49 13.77 -13.76 1.49
C PRO A 49 12.40 -13.32 2.02
N PHE A 50 11.97 -13.92 3.13
CA PHE A 50 10.87 -13.40 3.93
C PHE A 50 11.38 -12.24 4.78
N LEU A 51 10.79 -11.06 4.61
CA LEU A 51 11.13 -9.84 5.33
C LEU A 51 9.87 -9.25 5.96
N SER A 52 10.01 -8.63 7.14
CA SER A 52 8.90 -7.96 7.82
C SER A 52 9.08 -6.45 7.84
N PHE A 53 8.04 -5.71 7.45
CA PHE A 53 8.00 -4.26 7.52
C PHE A 53 7.39 -3.72 8.83
N GLU A 54 7.19 -4.58 9.84
CA GLU A 54 6.62 -4.16 11.13
C GLU A 54 7.39 -2.99 11.78
N SER A 55 8.72 -3.01 11.66
CA SER A 55 9.56 -1.91 12.12
C SER A 55 10.88 -1.85 11.36
N GLU A 56 11.48 -0.66 11.34
CA GLU A 56 12.83 -0.45 10.78
C GLU A 56 13.85 -1.44 11.35
N LYS A 57 13.82 -1.65 12.68
CA LYS A 57 14.76 -2.55 13.35
C LYS A 57 14.63 -4.00 12.85
N ILE A 58 13.41 -4.53 12.77
CA ILE A 58 13.16 -5.90 12.33
C ILE A 58 13.62 -6.07 10.88
N LEU A 59 13.16 -5.20 9.98
CA LEU A 59 13.55 -5.26 8.56
C LEU A 59 15.06 -5.14 8.39
N THR A 60 15.70 -4.19 9.07
CA THR A 60 17.15 -4.00 8.96
C THR A 60 17.94 -5.21 9.46
N ASP A 61 17.54 -5.81 10.59
CA ASP A 61 18.19 -7.00 11.13
C ASP A 61 18.02 -8.22 10.20
N GLU A 62 16.89 -8.34 9.49
CA GLU A 62 16.66 -9.37 8.48
C GLU A 62 17.49 -9.10 7.22
N LEU A 63 17.52 -7.87 6.72
CA LEU A 63 18.34 -7.47 5.58
C LEU A 63 19.84 -7.73 5.82
N VAL A 64 20.34 -7.44 7.02
CA VAL A 64 21.73 -7.72 7.39
C VAL A 64 22.04 -9.21 7.22
N LYS A 65 21.17 -10.09 7.70
CA LYS A 65 21.37 -11.56 7.57
C LYS A 65 21.43 -12.03 6.13
N VAL A 66 20.58 -11.45 5.26
CA VAL A 66 20.49 -11.83 3.84
C VAL A 66 21.62 -11.19 3.03
N MET A 67 21.75 -9.86 3.09
CA MET A 67 22.66 -9.11 2.22
C MET A 67 24.14 -9.32 2.56
N THR A 68 24.49 -9.47 3.83
CA THR A 68 25.86 -9.75 4.22
C THR A 68 26.32 -11.11 3.71
N LYS A 69 25.45 -12.13 3.83
CA LYS A 69 25.77 -13.50 3.43
C LYS A 69 25.75 -13.69 1.91
N GLU A 70 24.70 -13.23 1.25
CA GLU A 70 24.45 -13.51 -0.16
C GLU A 70 25.15 -12.53 -1.10
N ASN A 71 25.33 -11.28 -0.68
CA ASN A 71 25.82 -10.18 -1.52
C ASN A 71 27.14 -9.56 -1.04
N GLY A 72 27.64 -9.94 0.14
CA GLY A 72 28.90 -9.43 0.68
C GLY A 72 28.87 -7.95 1.08
N ILE A 73 27.69 -7.37 1.31
CA ILE A 73 27.53 -5.98 1.72
C ILE A 73 27.78 -5.85 3.21
N SER A 74 28.47 -4.79 3.65
CA SER A 74 28.77 -4.61 5.08
C SER A 74 27.51 -4.27 5.88
N GLU A 75 27.48 -4.76 7.13
CA GLU A 75 26.36 -4.47 8.05
C GLU A 75 26.12 -2.97 8.24
N ASN A 76 27.18 -2.18 8.37
CA ASN A 76 27.07 -0.72 8.55
C ASN A 76 26.41 -0.05 7.33
N GLU A 77 26.74 -0.48 6.13
CA GLU A 77 26.16 0.04 4.90
C GLU A 77 24.68 -0.32 4.80
N ILE A 78 24.30 -1.56 5.13
CA ILE A 78 22.90 -1.99 5.15
C ILE A 78 22.09 -1.20 6.16
N ARG A 79 22.60 -1.04 7.39
CA ARG A 79 21.92 -0.26 8.44
C ARG A 79 21.74 1.20 8.05
N HIS A 80 22.76 1.81 7.48
CA HIS A 80 22.68 3.20 7.01
C HIS A 80 21.66 3.36 5.87
N ALA A 81 21.71 2.49 4.86
CA ALA A 81 20.76 2.52 3.73
C ALA A 81 19.32 2.27 4.19
N SER A 82 19.10 1.32 5.10
CA SER A 82 17.78 1.03 5.65
C SER A 82 17.22 2.23 6.40
N HIS A 83 18.04 2.90 7.21
CA HIS A 83 17.61 4.10 7.95
C HIS A 83 17.15 5.21 7.00
N LEU A 84 17.97 5.56 6.00
CA LEU A 84 17.60 6.56 4.99
C LEU A 84 16.32 6.19 4.23
N ALA A 85 16.15 4.90 3.90
CA ALA A 85 14.96 4.44 3.20
C ALA A 85 13.69 4.57 4.07
N PHE A 86 13.79 4.32 5.39
CA PHE A 86 12.68 4.52 6.31
C PHE A 86 12.34 5.99 6.52
N GLU A 87 13.35 6.88 6.63
CA GLU A 87 13.13 8.33 6.68
C GLU A 87 12.37 8.80 5.44
N GLU A 88 12.80 8.39 4.24
CA GLU A 88 12.14 8.74 2.97
C GLU A 88 10.72 8.16 2.88
N LEU A 89 10.51 6.92 3.32
CA LEU A 89 9.18 6.32 3.37
C LEU A 89 8.20 7.11 4.24
N VAL A 90 8.67 7.60 5.40
CA VAL A 90 7.85 8.44 6.28
C VAL A 90 7.58 9.79 5.62
N ALA A 91 8.61 10.45 5.06
CA ALA A 91 8.47 11.74 4.39
C ALA A 91 7.48 11.66 3.21
N THR A 92 7.61 10.66 2.34
CA THR A 92 6.70 10.44 1.21
C THR A 92 5.25 10.27 1.67
N ARG A 93 5.01 9.50 2.74
CA ARG A 93 3.65 9.31 3.26
C ARG A 93 3.05 10.61 3.82
N GLU A 94 3.84 11.40 4.52
CA GLU A 94 3.38 12.71 5.01
C GLU A 94 3.12 13.69 3.86
N ASP A 95 3.92 13.66 2.81
CA ASP A 95 3.69 14.47 1.60
C ASP A 95 2.38 14.08 0.89
N ILE A 96 2.06 12.79 0.79
CA ILE A 96 0.80 12.30 0.23
C ILE A 96 -0.39 12.82 1.06
N LYS A 97 -0.36 12.69 2.39
CA LYS A 97 -1.40 13.18 3.29
C LYS A 97 -1.59 14.69 3.15
N LYS A 98 -0.50 15.45 3.23
CA LYS A 98 -0.53 16.90 3.05
C LYS A 98 -1.12 17.29 1.70
N LYS A 99 -0.76 16.58 0.64
CA LYS A 99 -1.32 16.83 -0.69
C LYS A 99 -2.82 16.54 -0.74
N GLY A 100 -3.28 15.49 -0.09
CA GLY A 100 -4.72 15.21 0.08
C GLY A 100 -5.45 16.36 0.77
N GLU A 101 -4.92 16.85 1.89
CA GLU A 101 -5.50 17.99 2.63
C GLU A 101 -5.52 19.28 1.79
N GLU A 102 -4.46 19.56 1.03
CA GLU A 102 -4.41 20.70 0.09
C GLU A 102 -5.50 20.60 -0.99
N VAL A 103 -5.72 19.40 -1.54
CA VAL A 103 -6.76 19.17 -2.56
C VAL A 103 -8.16 19.33 -1.96
N LEU A 104 -8.41 18.78 -0.77
CA LEU A 104 -9.69 18.95 -0.07
C LEU A 104 -10.00 20.43 0.21
N GLN A 105 -9.02 21.20 0.63
CA GLN A 105 -9.16 22.63 0.85
C GLN A 105 -9.46 23.37 -0.47
N TRP A 106 -8.73 23.04 -1.54
CA TRP A 106 -8.97 23.60 -2.87
C TRP A 106 -10.38 23.29 -3.39
N MET A 107 -10.86 22.05 -3.20
CA MET A 107 -12.23 21.66 -3.57
C MET A 107 -13.26 22.51 -2.86
N LYS A 108 -13.10 22.74 -1.55
CA LYS A 108 -13.99 23.58 -0.75
C LYS A 108 -13.99 25.03 -1.23
N GLU A 109 -12.83 25.62 -1.49
CA GLU A 109 -12.69 27.01 -1.93
C GLU A 109 -13.28 27.25 -3.34
N ASN A 110 -13.24 26.22 -4.20
CA ASN A 110 -13.69 26.30 -5.58
C ASN A 110 -15.04 25.61 -5.84
N ASN A 111 -15.74 25.18 -4.78
CA ASN A 111 -17.02 24.46 -4.85
C ASN A 111 -16.95 23.27 -5.83
N LYS A 112 -15.89 22.46 -5.71
CA LYS A 112 -15.64 21.29 -6.56
C LYS A 112 -16.07 20.01 -5.87
N HIS A 113 -16.43 19.03 -6.69
CA HIS A 113 -16.66 17.65 -6.29
C HIS A 113 -15.39 16.83 -6.45
N GLY A 114 -15.23 15.78 -5.65
CA GLY A 114 -14.07 14.89 -5.71
C GLY A 114 -14.46 13.43 -5.61
N ILE A 115 -13.53 12.58 -6.04
CA ILE A 115 -13.62 11.14 -5.90
C ILE A 115 -12.34 10.62 -5.22
N VAL A 116 -12.50 9.86 -4.15
CA VAL A 116 -11.44 9.01 -3.62
C VAL A 116 -11.41 7.74 -4.47
N LEU A 117 -10.39 7.64 -5.33
CA LEU A 117 -10.14 6.45 -6.15
C LEU A 117 -9.33 5.46 -5.32
N ALA A 118 -10.02 4.55 -4.68
CA ALA A 118 -9.45 3.60 -3.73
C ALA A 118 -9.16 2.25 -4.37
N GLY A 119 -8.21 1.53 -3.81
CA GLY A 119 -7.86 0.20 -4.30
C GLY A 119 -6.63 -0.39 -3.62
N ARG A 120 -5.92 -1.24 -4.33
CA ARG A 120 -4.60 -1.73 -3.92
C ARG A 120 -3.52 -0.75 -4.36
N PRO A 121 -2.34 -0.73 -3.73
CA PRO A 121 -1.26 0.19 -4.12
C PRO A 121 -0.91 0.17 -5.61
N TYR A 122 -1.04 -0.97 -6.28
CA TYR A 122 -0.75 -1.07 -7.71
C TYR A 122 -1.81 -0.42 -8.62
N HIS A 123 -3.02 -0.09 -8.11
CA HIS A 123 -4.05 0.60 -8.89
C HIS A 123 -3.71 2.06 -9.20
N VAL A 124 -2.70 2.65 -8.53
CA VAL A 124 -2.22 4.00 -8.89
C VAL A 124 -1.26 3.99 -10.09
N ASP A 125 -0.79 2.82 -10.52
CA ASP A 125 0.07 2.68 -11.69
C ASP A 125 -0.73 2.97 -12.98
N PRO A 126 -0.24 3.88 -13.87
CA PRO A 126 -0.96 4.26 -15.09
C PRO A 126 -1.22 3.10 -16.05
N GLU A 127 -0.33 2.10 -16.12
CA GLU A 127 -0.50 0.92 -16.96
C GLU A 127 -1.60 0.00 -16.43
N ILE A 128 -1.87 0.04 -15.12
CA ILE A 128 -2.89 -0.79 -14.48
C ILE A 128 -4.24 -0.08 -14.46
N ASN A 129 -4.27 1.23 -14.17
CA ASN A 129 -5.52 1.98 -14.09
C ASN A 129 -6.07 2.45 -15.45
N HIS A 130 -5.30 2.30 -16.53
CA HIS A 130 -5.72 2.61 -17.90
C HIS A 130 -6.31 4.02 -18.12
N GLY A 131 -5.83 5.02 -17.37
CA GLY A 131 -6.27 6.41 -17.48
C GLY A 131 -7.60 6.72 -16.78
N ILE A 132 -8.00 5.92 -15.78
CA ILE A 132 -9.20 6.22 -14.97
C ILE A 132 -9.08 7.58 -14.26
N PRO A 133 -7.95 7.94 -13.60
CA PRO A 133 -7.81 9.25 -12.98
C PRO A 133 -7.95 10.41 -13.98
N GLU A 134 -7.36 10.28 -15.17
CA GLU A 134 -7.45 11.28 -16.25
C GLU A 134 -8.88 11.41 -16.78
N LEU A 135 -9.60 10.30 -16.90
CA LEU A 135 -11.01 10.33 -17.27
C LEU A 135 -11.85 11.09 -16.24
N ILE A 136 -11.68 10.81 -14.96
CA ILE A 136 -12.41 11.48 -13.87
C ILE A 136 -12.10 13.00 -13.87
N THR A 137 -10.83 13.37 -13.96
CA THR A 137 -10.43 14.78 -13.99
C THR A 137 -10.91 15.52 -15.24
N SER A 138 -11.13 14.81 -16.36
CA SER A 138 -11.70 15.40 -17.57
C SER A 138 -13.15 15.89 -17.38
N TYR A 139 -13.85 15.41 -16.36
CA TYR A 139 -15.18 15.87 -15.95
C TYR A 139 -15.12 17.00 -14.89
N ASP A 140 -13.97 17.61 -14.68
CA ASP A 140 -13.77 18.67 -13.67
C ASP A 140 -14.01 18.17 -12.23
N ILE A 141 -13.74 16.91 -11.96
CA ILE A 141 -13.84 16.23 -10.67
C ILE A 141 -12.42 15.99 -10.14
N ALA A 142 -12.16 16.35 -8.89
CA ALA A 142 -10.87 16.07 -8.24
C ALA A 142 -10.71 14.57 -7.96
N VAL A 143 -9.47 14.07 -8.04
CA VAL A 143 -9.15 12.68 -7.71
C VAL A 143 -8.16 12.65 -6.54
N LEU A 144 -8.48 11.87 -5.52
CA LEU A 144 -7.63 11.60 -4.37
C LEU A 144 -7.41 10.08 -4.26
N SER A 145 -6.30 9.66 -3.69
CA SER A 145 -6.06 8.27 -3.32
C SER A 145 -6.52 8.01 -1.88
N GLU A 146 -6.78 6.74 -1.53
CA GLU A 146 -7.23 6.38 -0.18
C GLU A 146 -6.20 6.73 0.90
N ASP A 147 -4.90 6.63 0.62
CA ASP A 147 -3.83 6.93 1.56
C ASP A 147 -3.65 8.44 1.80
N SER A 148 -4.16 9.28 0.90
CA SER A 148 -4.14 10.73 1.06
C SER A 148 -5.21 11.25 2.05
N VAL A 149 -6.23 10.44 2.39
CA VAL A 149 -7.36 10.84 3.24
C VAL A 149 -7.63 9.90 4.43
N SER A 150 -7.08 8.70 4.44
CA SER A 150 -7.37 7.67 5.45
C SER A 150 -6.99 8.04 6.88
N HIS A 151 -6.16 9.07 7.08
CA HIS A 151 -5.75 9.57 8.39
C HIS A 151 -6.74 10.57 9.00
N LEU A 152 -7.74 11.05 8.24
CA LEU A 152 -8.61 12.16 8.62
C LEU A 152 -9.81 11.74 9.46
N GLU A 153 -10.18 10.46 9.46
CA GLU A 153 -11.30 9.94 10.25
C GLU A 153 -10.98 8.55 10.81
N PRO A 154 -11.30 8.27 12.08
CA PRO A 154 -11.12 6.95 12.66
C PRO A 154 -12.13 5.95 12.09
N ILE A 155 -11.73 4.67 12.07
CA ILE A 155 -12.62 3.57 11.69
C ILE A 155 -13.55 3.24 12.85
N ASN A 156 -14.86 3.20 12.57
CA ASN A 156 -15.83 2.69 13.52
C ASN A 156 -15.75 1.16 13.60
N ARG A 157 -15.32 0.63 14.75
CA ARG A 157 -15.21 -0.82 15.01
C ARG A 157 -16.33 -1.31 15.94
N PRO A 158 -16.75 -2.58 15.84
CA PRO A 158 -16.25 -3.61 14.90
C PRO A 158 -16.72 -3.36 13.46
N THR A 159 -15.86 -3.69 12.50
CA THR A 159 -16.20 -3.71 11.07
C THR A 159 -16.97 -4.99 10.71
N ILE A 160 -17.79 -4.97 9.67
CA ILE A 160 -18.53 -6.14 9.18
C ILE A 160 -17.55 -7.21 8.68
N ALA A 161 -16.53 -6.80 7.92
CA ALA A 161 -15.46 -7.67 7.46
C ALA A 161 -14.27 -7.67 8.45
N MET A 162 -13.45 -8.72 8.41
CA MET A 162 -12.24 -8.80 9.24
C MET A 162 -11.26 -7.68 8.92
N ASP A 163 -10.89 -6.88 9.92
CA ASP A 163 -9.92 -5.81 9.85
C ASP A 163 -8.53 -6.32 10.25
N GLN A 164 -7.92 -7.14 9.40
CA GLN A 164 -6.62 -7.77 9.68
C GLN A 164 -5.56 -7.52 8.60
N TRP A 165 -5.93 -6.92 7.47
CA TRP A 165 -5.02 -6.66 6.37
C TRP A 165 -4.80 -5.16 6.22
N MET A 166 -3.54 -4.75 6.23
CA MET A 166 -3.16 -3.35 6.32
C MET A 166 -3.82 -2.47 5.25
N TYR A 167 -3.81 -2.91 3.99
CA TYR A 167 -4.39 -2.12 2.91
C TYR A 167 -5.93 -2.05 2.94
N HIS A 168 -6.61 -3.05 3.52
CA HIS A 168 -8.06 -2.98 3.73
C HIS A 168 -8.42 -2.01 4.86
N SER A 169 -7.66 -2.01 5.96
CA SER A 169 -7.85 -1.02 7.02
C SER A 169 -7.78 0.40 6.48
N ARG A 170 -6.89 0.65 5.52
CA ARG A 170 -6.78 1.94 4.84
C ARG A 170 -8.02 2.28 4.04
N LEU A 171 -8.61 1.31 3.30
CA LEU A 171 -9.87 1.49 2.58
C LEU A 171 -11.02 1.82 3.54
N TYR A 172 -11.13 1.11 4.67
CA TYR A 172 -12.18 1.38 5.67
C TYR A 172 -12.04 2.78 6.27
N ALA A 173 -10.82 3.22 6.55
CA ALA A 173 -10.57 4.57 7.06
C ALA A 173 -10.94 5.65 6.04
N ALA A 174 -10.57 5.47 4.79
CA ALA A 174 -10.96 6.38 3.70
C ALA A 174 -12.49 6.44 3.53
N ALA A 175 -13.17 5.29 3.55
CA ALA A 175 -14.64 5.22 3.47
C ALA A 175 -15.30 5.91 4.68
N SER A 176 -14.76 5.74 5.90
CA SER A 176 -15.24 6.46 7.09
C SER A 176 -15.16 7.96 6.90
N PHE A 177 -14.05 8.48 6.36
CA PHE A 177 -13.89 9.90 6.08
C PHE A 177 -14.85 10.40 5.00
N VAL A 178 -14.94 9.69 3.85
CA VAL A 178 -15.83 10.09 2.74
C VAL A 178 -17.28 10.25 3.18
N ARG A 179 -17.78 9.36 4.06
CA ARG A 179 -19.13 9.47 4.61
C ARG A 179 -19.41 10.75 5.38
N THR A 180 -18.39 11.47 5.83
CA THR A 180 -18.53 12.76 6.54
C THR A 180 -18.55 13.97 5.59
N GLN A 181 -18.31 13.76 4.28
CA GLN A 181 -18.17 14.81 3.28
C GLN A 181 -19.37 14.82 2.32
N GLU A 182 -19.95 16.00 2.05
CA GLU A 182 -21.07 16.15 1.11
C GLU A 182 -20.63 16.20 -0.36
N ASN A 183 -19.40 16.56 -0.63
CA ASN A 183 -18.85 16.78 -1.97
C ASN A 183 -17.74 15.79 -2.34
N LEU A 184 -17.72 14.63 -1.71
CA LEU A 184 -16.71 13.60 -1.93
C LEU A 184 -17.38 12.22 -2.01
N ASP A 185 -17.14 11.51 -3.09
CA ASP A 185 -17.55 10.12 -3.27
C ASP A 185 -16.34 9.18 -3.25
N MET A 186 -16.58 7.88 -3.11
CA MET A 186 -15.53 6.85 -3.16
C MET A 186 -15.84 5.85 -4.27
N ILE A 187 -14.84 5.59 -5.10
CA ILE A 187 -14.86 4.50 -6.09
C ILE A 187 -13.74 3.52 -5.72
N GLN A 188 -14.09 2.26 -5.51
CA GLN A 188 -13.11 1.22 -5.25
C GLN A 188 -12.79 0.44 -6.52
N LEU A 189 -11.50 0.40 -6.89
CA LEU A 189 -10.98 -0.50 -7.91
C LEU A 189 -10.72 -1.87 -7.27
N ASN A 190 -11.42 -2.88 -7.76
CA ASN A 190 -11.34 -4.23 -7.23
C ASN A 190 -10.44 -5.11 -8.09
N SER A 191 -9.68 -5.98 -7.44
CA SER A 191 -8.96 -7.04 -8.13
C SER A 191 -9.93 -8.17 -8.50
N PHE A 192 -9.94 -8.55 -9.77
CA PHE A 192 -10.74 -9.68 -10.24
C PHE A 192 -10.37 -10.97 -9.48
N GLY A 193 -11.36 -11.64 -8.91
CA GLY A 193 -11.16 -12.87 -8.14
C GLY A 193 -10.73 -12.66 -6.68
N CYS A 194 -10.61 -11.42 -6.19
CA CYS A 194 -10.36 -11.15 -4.78
C CYS A 194 -11.66 -11.33 -3.96
N GLY A 195 -11.75 -12.42 -3.19
CA GLY A 195 -12.94 -12.70 -2.36
C GLY A 195 -13.15 -11.66 -1.26
N LEU A 196 -12.09 -11.03 -0.76
CA LEU A 196 -12.23 -9.98 0.26
C LEU A 196 -12.79 -8.70 -0.35
N ASP A 197 -12.34 -8.29 -1.54
CA ASP A 197 -12.89 -7.13 -2.23
C ASP A 197 -14.40 -7.30 -2.49
N ALA A 198 -14.85 -8.52 -2.77
CA ALA A 198 -16.26 -8.81 -3.01
C ALA A 198 -17.17 -8.61 -1.78
N VAL A 199 -16.63 -8.56 -0.56
CA VAL A 199 -17.40 -8.33 0.68
C VAL A 199 -17.08 -6.99 1.36
N THR A 200 -16.13 -6.23 0.85
CA THR A 200 -15.74 -4.92 1.42
C THR A 200 -16.32 -3.74 0.67
N THR A 201 -17.05 -3.99 -0.43
CA THR A 201 -17.71 -2.96 -1.26
C THR A 201 -19.13 -2.63 -0.82
N ASP A 202 -19.69 -3.38 0.12
CA ASP A 202 -21.00 -3.12 0.73
C ASP A 202 -20.85 -2.22 1.98
#